data_beb511e51abded855b5a7a423e075fd4
#
_entry.id   beb511e51abded855b5a7a423e075fd4
#
_cell.length_a   1.000
_cell.length_b   1.000
_cell.length_c   1.000
_cell.angle_alpha   90.00
_cell.angle_beta   90.00
_cell.angle_gamma   90.00
#
_symmetry.space_group_name_H-M   'P 1'
#
loop_
_entity.id
_entity.type
_entity.pdbx_description
1 polymer ?
#
loop_
_entity_poly.entity_id
_entity_poly.type
_entity_poly.pdbx_seq_one_letter_code
_entity_poly.pdbx_strand_id
1 'polypeptide(L)'
;MELKKGKMTNKELAEWFGMSQKSFTNKKRDKLKELEYFAAFHEEKGKVIIEEVYDAVYSKQGSPNYQKVRDKVDKVWSEDGLDSCARVGQQIFYQLEEEEGGLSPIACTTVIDYTRKSRNELYGKPFMENGKIGTCIYTWCKRDKDTGEYSFLSPEEQEIKQDLQMKYFGDATEKQVLVKAMVERGEITSEEAWGVLEDMTNMKTGNFMAFLEELQQKLGCQVVKGTLVDRTPPTPKLDWDV
;
A
#
# COMPACT_ATOMS: atom_id res chain seq x y z
N MET A 1 9.71 -32.59 -11.44
CA MET A 1 8.33 -32.61 -11.98
C MET A 1 8.05 -31.28 -12.63
N GLU A 2 7.46 -31.23 -13.82
CA GLU A 2 7.07 -29.94 -14.45
C GLU A 2 5.69 -29.50 -13.98
N LEU A 3 5.50 -28.21 -13.83
CA LEU A 3 4.20 -27.62 -13.59
C LEU A 3 3.37 -27.73 -14.86
N LYS A 4 2.14 -28.24 -14.75
CA LYS A 4 1.27 -28.46 -15.92
C LYS A 4 -0.12 -27.89 -15.67
N LYS A 5 -0.74 -27.41 -16.74
CA LYS A 5 -2.13 -26.98 -16.74
C LYS A 5 -3.05 -28.12 -16.32
N GLY A 6 -4.00 -27.81 -15.44
CA GLY A 6 -4.98 -28.76 -14.93
C GLY A 6 -4.93 -28.94 -13.40
N LYS A 7 -5.57 -29.98 -12.94
CA LYS A 7 -5.77 -30.25 -11.51
C LYS A 7 -4.53 -30.86 -10.87
N MET A 8 -4.02 -30.25 -9.81
CA MET A 8 -2.90 -30.73 -9.02
C MET A 8 -3.30 -31.02 -7.57
N THR A 9 -2.77 -32.13 -7.05
CA THR A 9 -2.92 -32.50 -5.64
C THR A 9 -1.83 -31.85 -4.77
N ASN A 10 -2.06 -31.78 -3.47
CA ASN A 10 -1.03 -31.29 -2.54
C ASN A 10 0.27 -32.12 -2.60
N LYS A 11 0.18 -33.42 -2.98
CA LYS A 11 1.36 -34.27 -3.12
C LYS A 11 2.17 -33.84 -4.34
N GLU A 12 1.53 -33.66 -5.49
CA GLU A 12 2.17 -33.22 -6.73
C GLU A 12 2.80 -31.84 -6.59
N LEU A 13 2.12 -30.91 -5.94
CA LEU A 13 2.67 -29.60 -5.63
C LEU A 13 3.88 -29.67 -4.68
N ALA A 14 3.81 -30.53 -3.66
CA ALA A 14 4.93 -30.74 -2.76
C ALA A 14 6.16 -31.28 -3.50
N GLU A 15 5.96 -32.24 -4.38
CA GLU A 15 7.02 -32.79 -5.25
C GLU A 15 7.61 -31.70 -6.17
N TRP A 16 6.75 -30.86 -6.74
CA TRP A 16 7.19 -29.75 -7.58
C TRP A 16 8.04 -28.74 -6.82
N PHE A 17 7.65 -28.41 -5.56
CA PHE A 17 8.43 -27.54 -4.67
C PHE A 17 9.66 -28.23 -4.05
N GLY A 18 9.92 -29.51 -4.35
CA GLY A 18 11.05 -30.26 -3.79
C GLY A 18 10.94 -30.51 -2.28
N MET A 19 9.72 -30.65 -1.75
CA MET A 19 9.48 -30.82 -0.32
C MET A 19 8.55 -31.99 -0.01
N SER A 20 8.52 -32.43 1.27
CA SER A 20 7.57 -33.46 1.69
C SER A 20 6.14 -32.91 1.72
N GLN A 21 5.15 -33.78 1.45
CA GLN A 21 3.73 -33.42 1.50
C GLN A 21 3.33 -32.82 2.85
N LYS A 22 3.88 -33.34 3.95
CA LYS A 22 3.64 -32.81 5.31
C LYS A 22 4.16 -31.38 5.46
N SER A 23 5.38 -31.11 4.97
CA SER A 23 5.96 -29.77 4.98
C SER A 23 5.17 -28.81 4.11
N PHE A 24 4.71 -29.24 2.94
CA PHE A 24 3.86 -28.45 2.06
C PHE A 24 2.53 -28.10 2.73
N THR A 25 1.86 -29.07 3.35
CA THR A 25 0.57 -28.86 4.03
C THR A 25 0.69 -27.80 5.13
N ASN A 26 1.78 -27.84 5.92
CA ASN A 26 2.03 -26.88 6.97
C ASN A 26 2.33 -25.46 6.45
N LYS A 27 2.90 -25.34 5.26
CA LYS A 27 3.28 -24.08 4.61
C LYS A 27 2.45 -23.77 3.37
N LYS A 28 1.32 -24.43 3.19
CA LYS A 28 0.52 -24.38 1.96
C LYS A 28 0.24 -22.94 1.54
N ARG A 29 -0.23 -22.11 2.45
CA ARG A 29 -0.56 -20.71 2.16
C ARG A 29 0.63 -19.91 1.60
N ASP A 30 1.82 -20.11 2.16
CA ASP A 30 3.02 -19.41 1.70
C ASP A 30 3.50 -19.96 0.37
N LYS A 31 3.41 -21.29 0.18
CA LYS A 31 3.78 -21.94 -1.07
C LYS A 31 2.83 -21.65 -2.23
N LEU A 32 1.55 -21.46 -1.95
CA LEU A 32 0.62 -20.99 -2.98
C LEU A 32 0.92 -19.56 -3.41
N LYS A 33 1.35 -18.68 -2.51
CA LYS A 33 1.85 -17.36 -2.90
C LYS A 33 3.12 -17.42 -3.75
N GLU A 34 3.99 -18.41 -3.52
CA GLU A 34 5.14 -18.64 -4.40
C GLU A 34 4.71 -19.20 -5.76
N LEU A 35 3.67 -20.04 -5.81
CA LEU A 35 3.14 -20.59 -7.03
C LEU A 35 2.60 -19.52 -7.99
N GLU A 36 2.08 -18.39 -7.45
CA GLU A 36 1.62 -17.23 -8.25
C GLU A 36 2.70 -16.67 -9.19
N TYR A 37 3.98 -16.95 -8.93
CA TYR A 37 5.08 -16.53 -9.83
C TYR A 37 5.30 -17.44 -11.02
N PHE A 38 4.69 -18.60 -10.99
CA PHE A 38 4.90 -19.65 -11.99
C PHE A 38 3.64 -19.98 -12.78
N ALA A 39 2.47 -19.70 -12.19
CA ALA A 39 1.20 -20.09 -12.77
C ALA A 39 0.02 -19.25 -12.27
N ALA A 40 -0.98 -19.08 -13.12
CA ALA A 40 -2.33 -18.71 -12.69
C ALA A 40 -3.05 -19.95 -12.18
N PHE A 41 -3.71 -19.86 -11.04
CA PHE A 41 -4.43 -20.98 -10.45
C PHE A 41 -5.53 -20.49 -9.49
N HIS A 42 -6.46 -21.42 -9.18
CA HIS A 42 -7.42 -21.27 -8.09
C HIS A 42 -7.53 -22.57 -7.28
N GLU A 43 -8.10 -22.46 -6.07
CA GLU A 43 -8.38 -23.65 -5.23
C GLU A 43 -9.83 -24.10 -5.38
N GLU A 44 -10.02 -25.37 -5.70
CA GLU A 44 -11.34 -26.00 -5.73
C GLU A 44 -11.32 -27.29 -4.92
N LYS A 45 -12.19 -27.38 -3.90
CA LYS A 45 -12.36 -28.59 -3.05
C LYS A 45 -11.03 -29.15 -2.52
N GLY A 46 -10.12 -28.26 -2.08
CA GLY A 46 -8.81 -28.64 -1.53
C GLY A 46 -7.74 -29.02 -2.53
N LYS A 47 -8.03 -28.93 -3.83
CA LYS A 47 -7.07 -29.12 -4.92
C LYS A 47 -6.78 -27.80 -5.59
N VAL A 48 -5.59 -27.68 -6.17
CA VAL A 48 -5.17 -26.51 -6.94
C VAL A 48 -5.39 -26.80 -8.41
N ILE A 49 -6.11 -25.92 -9.09
CA ILE A 49 -6.35 -25.98 -10.53
C ILE A 49 -5.42 -24.96 -11.18
N ILE A 50 -4.44 -25.43 -11.92
CA ILE A 50 -3.55 -24.60 -12.72
C ILE A 50 -4.26 -24.24 -14.03
N GLU A 51 -4.50 -22.97 -14.22
CA GLU A 51 -5.17 -22.44 -15.42
C GLU A 51 -4.18 -22.08 -16.51
N GLU A 52 -3.03 -21.54 -16.10
CA GLU A 52 -1.97 -21.12 -17.00
C GLU A 52 -0.62 -21.34 -16.32
N VAL A 53 0.36 -21.85 -17.06
CA VAL A 53 1.76 -21.90 -16.62
C VAL A 53 2.52 -20.85 -17.39
N TYR A 54 3.26 -20.01 -16.68
CA TYR A 54 3.99 -18.92 -17.30
C TYR A 54 5.28 -19.41 -17.96
N ASP A 55 5.60 -18.86 -19.13
CA ASP A 55 6.80 -19.22 -19.90
C ASP A 55 8.09 -18.77 -19.22
N ALA A 56 8.00 -17.84 -18.28
CA ALA A 56 9.12 -17.34 -17.50
C ALA A 56 8.77 -17.28 -16.01
N VAL A 57 9.78 -17.50 -15.16
CA VAL A 57 9.66 -17.29 -13.72
C VAL A 57 9.59 -15.79 -13.46
N TYR A 58 8.49 -15.33 -12.95
CA TYR A 58 8.35 -13.94 -12.54
C TYR A 58 8.84 -13.78 -11.10
N SER A 59 9.67 -12.77 -10.86
CA SER A 59 9.98 -12.34 -9.50
C SER A 59 8.71 -11.84 -8.82
N LYS A 60 8.74 -11.64 -7.49
CA LYS A 60 7.59 -11.07 -6.73
C LYS A 60 6.98 -9.80 -7.35
N GLN A 61 7.78 -9.06 -8.09
CA GLN A 61 7.43 -7.82 -8.78
C GLN A 61 7.14 -8.02 -10.27
N GLY A 62 7.33 -9.22 -10.77
CA GLY A 62 7.24 -9.57 -12.19
C GLY A 62 6.08 -10.49 -12.56
N SER A 63 5.18 -10.82 -11.61
CA SER A 63 4.01 -11.64 -11.97
C SER A 63 3.14 -10.90 -12.99
N PRO A 64 2.52 -11.60 -13.98
CA PRO A 64 1.65 -10.96 -14.96
C PRO A 64 0.56 -10.09 -14.31
N ASN A 65 -0.07 -10.57 -13.26
CA ASN A 65 -1.06 -9.79 -12.51
C ASN A 65 -0.46 -8.54 -11.88
N TYR A 66 0.74 -8.64 -11.33
CA TYR A 66 1.44 -7.48 -10.76
C TYR A 66 1.74 -6.42 -11.83
N GLN A 67 2.26 -6.82 -12.99
CA GLN A 67 2.54 -5.89 -14.08
C GLN A 67 1.27 -5.20 -14.60
N LYS A 68 0.19 -5.96 -14.80
CA LYS A 68 -1.11 -5.40 -15.21
C LYS A 68 -1.62 -4.36 -14.21
N VAL A 69 -1.50 -4.63 -12.90
CA VAL A 69 -1.86 -3.67 -11.86
C VAL A 69 -0.94 -2.46 -11.90
N ARG A 70 0.39 -2.67 -11.98
CA ARG A 70 1.38 -1.61 -12.02
C ARG A 70 1.16 -0.63 -13.17
N ASP A 71 0.86 -1.15 -14.36
CA ASP A 71 0.64 -0.34 -15.56
C ASP A 71 -0.64 0.52 -15.50
N LYS A 72 -1.55 0.18 -14.59
CA LYS A 72 -2.80 0.93 -14.37
C LYS A 72 -2.75 1.89 -13.19
N VAL A 73 -1.84 1.71 -12.23
CA VAL A 73 -1.81 2.51 -10.99
C VAL A 73 -1.78 4.02 -11.29
N ASP A 74 -0.90 4.44 -12.20
CA ASP A 74 -0.77 5.86 -12.56
C ASP A 74 -2.02 6.41 -13.25
N LYS A 75 -2.68 5.59 -14.06
CA LYS A 75 -3.87 6.00 -14.83
C LYS A 75 -5.13 6.05 -13.96
N VAL A 76 -5.23 5.18 -12.97
CA VAL A 76 -6.40 5.07 -12.09
C VAL A 76 -6.30 6.00 -10.89
N TRP A 77 -5.08 6.36 -10.47
CA TRP A 77 -4.90 7.33 -9.40
C TRP A 77 -5.50 8.68 -9.79
N SER A 78 -6.19 9.37 -8.86
CA SER A 78 -6.84 10.65 -9.15
C SER A 78 -5.88 11.71 -9.73
N GLU A 79 -6.40 12.63 -10.54
CA GLU A 79 -5.58 13.64 -11.23
C GLU A 79 -4.86 14.59 -10.29
N ASP A 80 -5.49 14.93 -9.16
CA ASP A 80 -4.90 15.75 -8.10
C ASP A 80 -3.86 15.00 -7.24
N GLY A 81 -3.64 13.71 -7.55
CA GLY A 81 -2.71 12.85 -6.84
C GLY A 81 -3.20 12.35 -5.49
N LEU A 82 -4.40 12.73 -5.05
CA LEU A 82 -4.95 12.39 -3.74
C LEU A 82 -5.90 11.18 -3.81
N ASP A 83 -5.48 10.04 -3.28
CA ASP A 83 -6.30 8.83 -3.24
C ASP A 83 -5.82 7.84 -2.17
N SER A 84 -6.36 6.63 -2.15
CA SER A 84 -5.89 5.53 -1.32
C SER A 84 -5.60 4.27 -2.13
N CYS A 85 -4.63 3.48 -1.68
CA CYS A 85 -4.34 2.20 -2.32
C CYS A 85 -5.53 1.23 -2.30
N ALA A 86 -6.42 1.37 -1.32
CA ALA A 86 -7.62 0.54 -1.24
C ALA A 86 -8.60 0.90 -2.38
N ARG A 87 -8.89 2.19 -2.56
CA ARG A 87 -9.80 2.65 -3.62
C ARG A 87 -9.22 2.37 -5.01
N VAL A 88 -7.99 2.80 -5.25
CA VAL A 88 -7.31 2.56 -6.54
C VAL A 88 -7.21 1.07 -6.85
N GLY A 89 -6.84 0.25 -5.86
CA GLY A 89 -6.74 -1.20 -6.05
C GLY A 89 -8.09 -1.85 -6.35
N GLN A 90 -9.18 -1.41 -5.72
CA GLN A 90 -10.53 -1.88 -6.06
C GLN A 90 -10.93 -1.47 -7.49
N GLN A 91 -10.68 -0.23 -7.89
CA GLN A 91 -10.98 0.22 -9.25
C GLN A 91 -10.20 -0.58 -10.30
N ILE A 92 -8.89 -0.79 -10.07
CA ILE A 92 -8.06 -1.61 -10.96
C ILE A 92 -8.58 -3.04 -11.03
N PHE A 93 -8.97 -3.62 -9.89
CA PHE A 93 -9.52 -4.96 -9.84
C PHE A 93 -10.73 -5.11 -10.75
N TYR A 94 -11.75 -4.26 -10.58
CA TYR A 94 -12.96 -4.31 -11.41
C TYR A 94 -12.68 -4.01 -12.89
N GLN A 95 -11.84 -3.04 -13.20
CA GLN A 95 -11.47 -2.76 -14.59
C GLN A 95 -10.80 -3.96 -15.27
N LEU A 96 -9.89 -4.64 -14.56
CA LEU A 96 -9.18 -5.79 -15.12
C LEU A 96 -10.03 -7.06 -15.15
N GLU A 97 -11.06 -7.20 -14.30
CA GLU A 97 -12.02 -8.32 -14.42
C GLU A 97 -12.87 -8.21 -15.69
N GLU A 98 -13.16 -6.99 -16.16
CA GLU A 98 -13.95 -6.75 -17.37
C GLU A 98 -13.12 -6.86 -18.68
N GLU A 99 -11.80 -6.80 -18.59
CA GLU A 99 -10.91 -6.84 -19.74
C GLU A 99 -10.65 -8.28 -20.22
N GLU A 100 -10.72 -8.52 -21.52
CA GLU A 100 -10.27 -9.78 -22.13
C GLU A 100 -8.78 -10.01 -21.85
N GLY A 101 -8.42 -11.14 -21.28
CA GLY A 101 -7.06 -11.41 -20.83
C GLY A 101 -6.64 -10.60 -19.59
N GLY A 102 -7.61 -10.15 -18.80
CA GLY A 102 -7.42 -9.41 -17.55
C GLY A 102 -6.66 -10.18 -16.47
N LEU A 103 -7.08 -10.06 -15.20
CA LEU A 103 -6.40 -10.76 -14.12
C LEU A 103 -6.62 -12.26 -14.19
N SER A 104 -5.57 -13.02 -13.98
CA SER A 104 -5.73 -14.41 -13.53
C SER A 104 -6.41 -14.41 -12.16
N PRO A 105 -7.14 -15.49 -11.76
CA PRO A 105 -7.92 -15.48 -10.53
C PRO A 105 -7.11 -15.10 -9.30
N ILE A 106 -7.37 -13.93 -8.76
CA ILE A 106 -6.76 -13.42 -7.53
C ILE A 106 -7.78 -12.65 -6.69
N ALA A 107 -7.53 -12.55 -5.38
CA ALA A 107 -8.39 -11.78 -4.51
C ALA A 107 -8.17 -10.26 -4.69
N CYS A 108 -9.23 -9.47 -4.59
CA CYS A 108 -9.16 -8.00 -4.62
C CYS A 108 -8.15 -7.45 -3.59
N THR A 109 -8.04 -8.06 -2.41
CA THR A 109 -7.03 -7.69 -1.40
C THR A 109 -5.59 -7.83 -1.90
N THR A 110 -5.31 -8.82 -2.76
CA THR A 110 -4.00 -9.00 -3.39
C THR A 110 -3.73 -7.88 -4.40
N VAL A 111 -4.76 -7.44 -5.15
CA VAL A 111 -4.64 -6.30 -6.07
C VAL A 111 -4.36 -5.00 -5.29
N ILE A 112 -5.01 -4.80 -4.15
CA ILE A 112 -4.71 -3.67 -3.25
C ILE A 112 -3.26 -3.70 -2.77
N ASP A 113 -2.73 -4.87 -2.41
CA ASP A 113 -1.32 -5.03 -2.03
C ASP A 113 -0.37 -4.78 -3.19
N TYR A 114 -0.71 -5.21 -4.40
CA TYR A 114 0.03 -4.91 -5.62
C TYR A 114 0.00 -3.41 -5.92
N THR A 115 -1.14 -2.76 -5.79
CA THR A 115 -1.29 -1.29 -5.92
C THR A 115 -0.37 -0.55 -4.96
N ARG A 116 -0.30 -0.99 -3.69
CA ARG A 116 0.59 -0.39 -2.69
C ARG A 116 2.07 -0.55 -3.06
N LYS A 117 2.46 -1.73 -3.54
CA LYS A 117 3.84 -1.99 -3.99
C LYS A 117 4.17 -1.16 -5.23
N SER A 118 3.29 -1.15 -6.22
CA SER A 118 3.46 -0.37 -7.46
C SER A 118 3.58 1.13 -7.18
N ARG A 119 2.73 1.67 -6.30
CA ARG A 119 2.86 3.05 -5.85
C ARG A 119 4.22 3.32 -5.22
N ASN A 120 4.71 2.42 -4.34
CA ASN A 120 6.01 2.57 -3.70
C ASN A 120 7.16 2.53 -4.70
N GLU A 121 7.04 1.76 -5.77
CA GLU A 121 8.04 1.71 -6.84
C GLU A 121 8.02 2.96 -7.73
N LEU A 122 6.81 3.44 -8.06
CA LEU A 122 6.63 4.59 -8.95
C LEU A 122 6.94 5.92 -8.24
N TYR A 123 6.50 6.08 -7.00
CA TYR A 123 6.49 7.36 -6.29
C TYR A 123 7.22 7.35 -4.96
N GLY A 124 7.80 6.22 -4.57
CA GLY A 124 8.41 6.05 -3.26
C GLY A 124 7.39 5.68 -2.18
N LYS A 125 7.89 5.20 -1.05
CA LYS A 125 7.05 4.92 0.11
C LYS A 125 6.54 6.23 0.71
N PRO A 126 5.25 6.35 1.02
CA PRO A 126 4.77 7.49 1.76
C PRO A 126 5.36 7.42 3.15
N PHE A 127 5.95 8.49 3.59
CA PHE A 127 6.55 8.66 4.90
C PHE A 127 7.99 8.19 5.07
N MET A 128 8.83 9.18 5.40
CA MET A 128 10.16 9.06 6.05
C MET A 128 11.08 7.89 5.65
N GLU A 129 11.44 7.73 4.41
CA GLU A 129 12.65 6.97 4.09
C GLU A 129 13.74 7.86 3.50
N ASN A 130 14.83 7.95 4.26
CA ASN A 130 16.17 8.29 3.77
C ASN A 130 16.36 9.60 3.01
N GLY A 131 15.79 10.71 3.51
CA GLY A 131 16.16 12.04 2.99
C GLY A 131 15.79 12.30 1.52
N LYS A 132 15.22 11.34 0.83
CA LYS A 132 14.53 11.58 -0.43
C LYS A 132 13.19 12.21 -0.09
N ILE A 133 13.00 13.45 -0.50
CA ILE A 133 11.68 14.05 -0.56
C ILE A 133 10.87 13.11 -1.46
N GLY A 134 10.06 12.25 -0.81
CA GLY A 134 9.25 11.28 -1.53
C GLY A 134 8.20 12.03 -2.33
N THR A 135 7.98 11.60 -3.54
CA THR A 135 6.86 12.04 -4.36
C THR A 135 5.53 11.49 -3.84
N CYS A 136 5.52 10.94 -2.63
CA CYS A 136 4.36 10.32 -2.01
C CYS A 136 4.31 10.63 -0.51
N ILE A 137 3.23 11.23 -0.05
CA ILE A 137 3.04 11.59 1.36
C ILE A 137 1.66 11.18 1.87
N TYR A 138 1.57 10.90 3.17
CA TYR A 138 0.27 10.82 3.83
C TYR A 138 -0.25 12.22 4.14
N THR A 139 -1.53 12.46 3.83
CA THR A 139 -2.21 13.71 4.14
C THR A 139 -3.59 13.46 4.74
N TRP A 140 -4.08 14.40 5.51
CA TRP A 140 -5.45 14.40 5.97
C TRP A 140 -6.36 14.94 4.87
N CYS A 141 -7.46 14.25 4.61
CA CYS A 141 -8.40 14.59 3.56
C CYS A 141 -9.82 14.22 3.95
N LYS A 142 -10.76 14.81 3.26
CA LYS A 142 -12.17 14.42 3.32
C LYS A 142 -12.41 13.22 2.42
N ARG A 143 -13.30 12.35 2.85
CA ARG A 143 -13.81 11.28 2.01
C ARG A 143 -15.30 11.46 1.83
N ASP A 144 -15.74 11.59 0.60
CA ASP A 144 -17.15 11.56 0.26
C ASP A 144 -17.74 10.18 0.59
N LYS A 145 -18.91 10.16 1.25
CA LYS A 145 -19.52 8.90 1.69
C LYS A 145 -20.19 8.12 0.55
N ASP A 146 -20.65 8.83 -0.46
CA ASP A 146 -21.43 8.25 -1.55
C ASP A 146 -20.52 7.82 -2.70
N THR A 147 -19.58 8.68 -3.12
CA THR A 147 -18.66 8.40 -4.21
C THR A 147 -17.37 7.72 -3.74
N GLY A 148 -17.02 7.86 -2.46
CA GLY A 148 -15.75 7.40 -1.90
C GLY A 148 -14.54 8.25 -2.33
N GLU A 149 -14.77 9.37 -3.01
CA GLU A 149 -13.71 10.25 -3.49
C GLU A 149 -13.03 11.01 -2.35
N TYR A 150 -11.77 11.36 -2.59
CA TYR A 150 -10.95 12.09 -1.64
C TYR A 150 -10.80 13.53 -2.11
N SER A 151 -10.89 14.47 -1.16
CA SER A 151 -10.62 15.89 -1.40
C SER A 151 -9.81 16.49 -0.27
N PHE A 152 -9.02 17.52 -0.59
CA PHE A 152 -8.24 18.23 0.42
C PHE A 152 -9.14 18.94 1.43
N LEU A 153 -8.61 19.13 2.65
CA LEU A 153 -9.19 20.05 3.61
C LEU A 153 -8.98 21.48 3.12
N SER A 154 -10.01 22.34 3.25
CA SER A 154 -9.85 23.77 2.98
C SER A 154 -8.87 24.41 3.98
N PRO A 155 -8.35 25.62 3.72
CA PRO A 155 -7.50 26.34 4.69
C PRO A 155 -8.14 26.46 6.06
N GLU A 156 -9.43 26.80 6.13
CA GLU A 156 -10.17 26.92 7.39
C GLU A 156 -10.32 25.56 8.12
N GLU A 157 -10.56 24.49 7.36
CA GLU A 157 -10.61 23.13 7.91
C GLU A 157 -9.23 22.65 8.40
N GLN A 158 -8.16 23.08 7.75
CA GLN A 158 -6.79 22.83 8.20
C GLN A 158 -6.49 23.54 9.53
N GLU A 159 -6.95 24.77 9.72
CA GLU A 159 -6.82 25.50 10.98
C GLU A 159 -7.55 24.77 12.11
N ILE A 160 -8.81 24.38 11.89
CA ILE A 160 -9.57 23.59 12.87
C ILE A 160 -8.82 22.29 13.24
N LYS A 161 -8.25 21.61 12.24
CA LYS A 161 -7.46 20.41 12.49
C LYS A 161 -6.21 20.71 13.33
N GLN A 162 -5.49 21.79 13.04
CA GLN A 162 -4.29 22.19 13.79
C GLN A 162 -4.62 22.51 15.24
N ASP A 163 -5.69 23.28 15.50
CA ASP A 163 -6.16 23.60 16.85
C ASP A 163 -6.49 22.34 17.65
N LEU A 164 -7.17 21.38 17.01
CA LEU A 164 -7.47 20.10 17.64
C LEU A 164 -6.21 19.27 17.86
N GLN A 165 -5.26 19.27 16.94
CA GLN A 165 -3.97 18.62 17.13
C GLN A 165 -3.21 19.20 18.34
N MET A 166 -3.19 20.52 18.47
CA MET A 166 -2.61 21.20 19.66
C MET A 166 -3.34 20.81 20.94
N LYS A 167 -4.68 20.76 20.92
CA LYS A 167 -5.50 20.36 22.07
C LYS A 167 -5.20 18.94 22.55
N TYR A 168 -5.13 17.97 21.64
CA TYR A 168 -5.02 16.54 21.97
C TYR A 168 -3.57 16.05 22.12
N PHE A 169 -2.64 16.63 21.38
CA PHE A 169 -1.27 16.12 21.27
C PHE A 169 -0.20 17.14 21.65
N GLY A 170 -0.60 18.41 21.93
CA GLY A 170 0.34 19.50 22.14
C GLY A 170 1.11 19.83 20.86
N ASP A 171 2.27 20.46 20.98
CA ASP A 171 3.08 20.85 19.83
C ASP A 171 3.73 19.61 19.17
N ALA A 172 2.96 18.97 18.30
CA ALA A 172 3.40 17.78 17.58
C ALA A 172 4.52 18.10 16.58
N THR A 173 4.60 19.35 16.10
CA THR A 173 5.61 19.75 15.10
C THR A 173 6.99 19.81 15.73
N GLU A 174 7.14 20.43 16.90
CA GLU A 174 8.42 20.47 17.62
C GLU A 174 8.88 19.06 18.00
N LYS A 175 7.96 18.20 18.46
CA LYS A 175 8.26 16.82 18.82
C LYS A 175 8.67 15.98 17.61
N GLN A 176 8.03 16.18 16.46
CA GLN A 176 8.43 15.53 15.22
C GLN A 176 9.83 15.94 14.77
N VAL A 177 10.14 17.25 14.86
CA VAL A 177 11.48 17.76 14.54
C VAL A 177 12.53 17.16 15.48
N LEU A 178 12.21 17.07 16.79
CA LEU A 178 13.11 16.47 17.77
C LEU A 178 13.37 14.99 17.49
N VAL A 179 12.30 14.21 17.26
CA VAL A 179 12.43 12.77 16.94
C VAL A 179 13.23 12.56 15.65
N LYS A 180 12.99 13.38 14.63
CA LYS A 180 13.78 13.35 13.39
C LYS A 180 15.26 13.61 13.64
N ALA A 181 15.57 14.63 14.45
CA ALA A 181 16.94 14.92 14.83
C ALA A 181 17.59 13.78 15.63
N MET A 182 16.84 13.05 16.47
CA MET A 182 17.32 11.88 17.19
C MET A 182 17.69 10.73 16.24
N VAL A 183 16.87 10.50 15.20
CA VAL A 183 17.18 9.50 14.14
C VAL A 183 18.44 9.90 13.36
N GLU A 184 18.53 11.18 12.96
CA GLU A 184 19.68 11.70 12.21
C GLU A 184 20.99 11.61 13.00
N ARG A 185 20.92 11.74 14.33
CA ARG A 185 22.10 11.56 15.22
C ARG A 185 22.39 10.11 15.58
N GLY A 186 21.54 9.15 15.12
CA GLY A 186 21.68 7.74 15.44
C GLY A 186 21.36 7.37 16.90
N GLU A 187 20.65 8.21 17.62
CA GLU A 187 20.20 7.98 19.00
C GLU A 187 19.09 6.94 19.06
N ILE A 188 18.25 6.90 18.02
CA ILE A 188 17.17 5.94 17.82
C ILE A 188 17.14 5.50 16.36
N THR A 189 16.58 4.32 16.09
CA THR A 189 16.34 3.85 14.73
C THR A 189 15.09 4.46 14.13
N SER A 190 14.97 4.43 12.81
CA SER A 190 13.74 4.87 12.11
C SER A 190 12.52 4.03 12.51
N GLU A 191 12.72 2.79 12.92
CA GLU A 191 11.64 1.89 13.37
C GLU A 191 11.14 2.29 14.77
N GLU A 192 12.04 2.75 15.64
CA GLU A 192 11.72 3.20 17.00
C GLU A 192 11.11 4.61 17.01
N ALA A 193 11.37 5.42 15.98
CA ALA A 193 10.97 6.82 15.91
C ALA A 193 9.46 7.03 16.13
N TRP A 194 8.61 6.14 15.60
CA TRP A 194 7.17 6.23 15.81
C TRP A 194 6.76 6.01 17.26
N GLY A 195 7.31 4.99 17.91
CA GLY A 195 7.02 4.72 19.33
C GLY A 195 7.44 5.88 20.23
N VAL A 196 8.63 6.44 19.98
CA VAL A 196 9.12 7.62 20.71
C VAL A 196 8.22 8.83 20.48
N LEU A 197 7.79 9.09 19.24
CA LEU A 197 6.86 10.17 18.93
C LEU A 197 5.49 9.96 19.60
N GLU A 198 4.98 8.73 19.59
CA GLU A 198 3.72 8.36 20.24
C GLU A 198 3.79 8.61 21.76
N ASP A 199 4.89 8.22 22.41
CA ASP A 199 5.13 8.49 23.83
C ASP A 199 5.24 9.98 24.13
N MET A 200 5.97 10.72 23.31
CA MET A 200 6.17 12.16 23.48
C MET A 200 4.89 12.99 23.25
N THR A 201 4.02 12.53 22.36
CA THR A 201 2.81 13.27 21.96
C THR A 201 1.54 12.77 22.66
N ASN A 202 1.64 11.73 23.51
CA ASN A 202 0.47 11.02 24.03
C ASN A 202 -0.50 10.58 22.93
N MET A 203 0.00 10.30 21.73
CA MET A 203 -0.80 9.80 20.61
C MET A 203 -1.29 8.36 20.86
N LYS A 204 -1.65 8.05 22.12
CA LYS A 204 -2.28 6.79 22.48
C LYS A 204 -3.60 6.67 21.72
N THR A 205 -3.95 5.47 21.36
CA THR A 205 -5.13 5.15 20.54
C THR A 205 -6.40 5.87 21.01
N GLY A 206 -6.59 6.06 22.31
CA GLY A 206 -7.74 6.78 22.87
C GLY A 206 -7.78 8.26 22.51
N ASN A 207 -6.66 8.97 22.63
CA ASN A 207 -6.56 10.39 22.28
C ASN A 207 -6.71 10.60 20.78
N PHE A 208 -6.17 9.70 19.98
CA PHE A 208 -6.31 9.75 18.53
C PHE A 208 -7.76 9.55 18.08
N MET A 209 -8.47 8.63 18.68
CA MET A 209 -9.90 8.40 18.37
C MET A 209 -10.74 9.61 18.77
N ALA A 210 -10.54 10.17 19.97
CA ALA A 210 -11.24 11.36 20.43
C ALA A 210 -10.95 12.58 19.54
N PHE A 211 -9.70 12.77 19.13
CA PHE A 211 -9.33 13.80 18.16
C PHE A 211 -10.08 13.62 16.84
N LEU A 212 -10.09 12.40 16.30
CA LEU A 212 -10.72 12.12 15.01
C LEU A 212 -12.24 12.30 15.07
N GLU A 213 -12.89 11.89 16.15
CA GLU A 213 -14.32 12.08 16.37
C GLU A 213 -14.68 13.56 16.43
N GLU A 214 -13.95 14.37 17.25
CA GLU A 214 -14.20 15.79 17.36
C GLU A 214 -13.93 16.51 16.03
N LEU A 215 -12.87 16.13 15.31
CA LEU A 215 -12.55 16.69 14.00
C LEU A 215 -13.68 16.41 13.00
N GLN A 216 -14.14 15.19 12.89
CA GLN A 216 -15.24 14.82 11.99
C GLN A 216 -16.55 15.53 12.38
N GLN A 217 -16.81 15.67 13.67
CA GLN A 217 -17.98 16.38 14.16
C GLN A 217 -17.95 17.86 13.78
N LYS A 218 -16.79 18.54 13.96
CA LYS A 218 -16.62 19.96 13.62
C LYS A 218 -16.69 20.21 12.12
N LEU A 219 -16.15 19.32 11.31
CA LEU A 219 -16.14 19.45 9.85
C LEU A 219 -17.42 18.91 9.19
N GLY A 220 -18.27 18.18 9.91
CA GLY A 220 -19.49 17.60 9.37
C GLY A 220 -19.26 16.53 8.27
N CYS A 221 -18.04 16.00 8.15
CA CYS A 221 -17.67 15.07 7.10
C CYS A 221 -16.74 13.96 7.62
N GLN A 222 -16.60 12.89 6.84
CA GLN A 222 -15.63 11.84 7.14
C GLN A 222 -14.21 12.33 6.82
N VAL A 223 -13.33 12.32 7.82
CA VAL A 223 -11.92 12.65 7.66
C VAL A 223 -11.08 11.38 7.77
N VAL A 224 -10.17 11.21 6.84
CA VAL A 224 -9.30 10.03 6.73
C VAL A 224 -7.88 10.44 6.35
N LYS A 225 -6.93 9.50 6.51
CA LYS A 225 -5.60 9.66 5.90
C LYS A 225 -5.63 9.12 4.48
N GLY A 226 -5.48 10.01 3.51
CA GLY A 226 -5.22 9.68 2.12
C GLY A 226 -3.72 9.65 1.82
N THR A 227 -3.38 9.26 0.62
CA THR A 227 -2.03 9.33 0.08
C THR A 227 -2.02 10.33 -1.06
N LEU A 228 -1.18 11.35 -0.95
CA LEU A 228 -0.91 12.29 -2.03
C LEU A 228 0.31 11.81 -2.81
N VAL A 229 0.15 11.62 -4.10
CA VAL A 229 1.20 11.23 -5.04
C VAL A 229 1.54 12.44 -5.90
N ASP A 230 2.78 12.91 -5.80
CA ASP A 230 3.31 13.93 -6.70
C ASP A 230 3.82 13.27 -7.98
N ARG A 231 3.20 13.57 -9.08
CA ARG A 231 3.53 13.08 -10.43
C ARG A 231 4.46 14.01 -11.19
N THR A 232 4.79 15.15 -10.60
CA THR A 232 5.71 16.10 -11.22
C THR A 232 7.06 15.42 -11.38
N PRO A 233 7.60 15.30 -12.60
CA PRO A 233 8.93 14.73 -12.76
C PRO A 233 9.92 15.56 -11.95
N PRO A 234 10.90 14.94 -11.30
CA PRO A 234 11.92 15.65 -10.55
C PRO A 234 12.58 16.66 -11.51
N THR A 235 12.59 17.91 -11.10
CA THR A 235 13.29 18.97 -11.86
C THR A 235 14.73 18.50 -12.07
N PRO A 236 15.24 18.44 -13.30
CA PRO A 236 16.62 18.05 -13.53
C PRO A 236 17.50 18.93 -12.65
N LYS A 237 18.35 18.32 -11.84
CA LYS A 237 19.41 19.07 -11.15
C LYS A 237 20.26 19.67 -12.26
N LEU A 238 20.20 20.99 -12.39
CA LEU A 238 21.17 21.71 -13.19
C LEU A 238 22.52 21.47 -12.50
N ASP A 239 23.37 20.67 -13.13
CA ASP A 239 24.78 20.57 -12.76
C ASP A 239 25.43 21.93 -13.06
N TRP A 240 25.60 22.72 -12.01
CA TRP A 240 26.33 24.01 -12.07
C TRP A 240 27.84 23.80 -11.92
N ASP A 241 28.32 22.62 -12.15
CA ASP A 241 29.78 22.35 -12.20
C ASP A 241 30.28 22.46 -13.64
N VAL A 242 30.51 23.70 -14.06
CA VAL A 242 31.45 24.05 -15.15
C VAL A 242 32.30 25.19 -14.66
#